data_ebb138dbf184a65f4ee882f33f3ce70d
#
_entry.id   ebb138dbf184a65f4ee882f33f3ce70d
#
_cell.length_a   1.000
_cell.length_b   1.000
_cell.length_c   1.000
_cell.angle_alpha   90.00
_cell.angle_beta   90.00
_cell.angle_gamma   90.00
#
_symmetry.space_group_name_H-M   'P 1'
#
loop_
_entity.id
_entity.type
_entity.pdbx_description
1 polymer ?
#
loop_
_entity_poly.entity_id
_entity_poly.type
_entity_poly.pdbx_seq_one_letter_code
_entity_poly.pdbx_strand_id
1 'polypeptide(L)' 'SIIVVVHHRNSWPRVTHARFNGQIYEVAQINPDSFMNQTAYDLISLRKVEKNG' A
#
# COMPACT_ATOMS: atom_id res chain seq x y z
N SER A 1 -11.17 -1.08 3.64
CA SER A 1 -9.83 -0.76 3.14
C SER A 1 -8.84 -0.63 4.29
N ILE A 2 -7.59 -0.92 4.00
CA ILE A 2 -6.51 -0.92 4.97
C ILE A 2 -5.42 0.00 4.46
N ILE A 3 -4.81 0.74 5.37
CA ILE A 3 -3.64 1.55 5.05
C ILE A 3 -2.44 0.93 5.75
N VAL A 4 -1.43 0.59 4.96
CA VAL A 4 -0.19 0.02 5.48
C VAL A 4 0.90 1.06 5.36
N VAL A 5 1.64 1.26 6.46
CA VAL A 5 2.76 2.20 6.51
C VAL A 5 4.04 1.40 6.33
N VAL A 6 4.83 1.76 5.33
CA VAL A 6 6.09 1.08 5.06
C VAL A 6 7.19 2.12 4.91
N HIS A 7 8.44 1.67 4.96
CA HIS A 7 9.56 2.57 4.73
C HIS A 7 9.50 3.12 3.31
N HIS A 8 9.88 4.38 3.16
CA HIS A 8 9.85 5.05 1.88
C HIS A 8 10.80 4.38 0.88
N ARG A 9 10.35 4.31 -0.38
CA ARG A 9 11.17 3.87 -1.51
C ARG A 9 11.11 4.94 -2.59
N ASN A 10 12.24 5.17 -3.25
CA ASN A 10 12.30 6.17 -4.31
C ASN A 10 11.44 5.79 -5.51
N SER A 11 11.29 4.51 -5.74
CA SER A 11 10.39 4.05 -6.78
C SER A 11 9.78 2.73 -6.36
N TRP A 12 8.51 2.57 -6.69
CA TRP A 12 7.79 1.34 -6.42
C TRP A 12 7.69 0.52 -7.69
N PRO A 13 7.93 -0.79 -7.62
CA PRO A 13 7.65 -1.64 -8.76
C PRO A 13 6.16 -1.59 -9.04
N ARG A 14 5.77 -2.01 -10.25
CA ARG A 14 4.36 -2.04 -10.61
C ARG A 14 3.67 -3.16 -9.83
N VAL A 15 3.11 -2.81 -8.70
CA VAL A 15 2.46 -3.76 -7.80
C VAL A 15 0.96 -3.57 -7.93
N THR A 16 0.24 -4.64 -8.23
CA THR A 16 -1.21 -4.59 -8.36
C THR A 16 -1.92 -5.21 -7.17
N HIS A 17 -1.29 -6.18 -6.52
CA HIS A 17 -1.91 -6.90 -5.40
C HIS A 17 -0.88 -7.12 -4.31
N ALA A 18 -1.37 -7.27 -3.08
CA ALA A 18 -0.56 -7.58 -1.91
C ALA A 18 -1.26 -8.64 -1.07
N ARG A 19 -0.46 -9.48 -0.42
CA ARG A 19 -0.99 -10.47 0.51
C ARG A 19 -0.68 -10.02 1.93
N PHE A 20 -1.70 -10.03 2.76
CA PHE A 20 -1.55 -9.65 4.16
C PHE A 20 -2.41 -10.57 5.02
N ASN A 21 -1.78 -11.26 5.97
CA ASN A 21 -2.46 -12.24 6.84
C ASN A 21 -3.27 -13.27 6.06
N GLY A 22 -2.71 -13.77 4.97
CA GLY A 22 -3.39 -14.77 4.16
C GLY A 22 -4.51 -14.24 3.28
N GLN A 23 -4.76 -12.94 3.32
CA GLN A 23 -5.79 -12.30 2.52
C GLN A 23 -5.16 -11.51 1.38
N ILE A 24 -5.74 -11.61 0.19
CA ILE A 24 -5.27 -10.87 -0.97
C ILE A 24 -6.02 -9.55 -1.08
N TYR A 25 -5.27 -8.47 -1.29
CA TYR A 25 -5.81 -7.13 -1.45
C TYR A 25 -5.34 -6.53 -2.77
N GLU A 26 -6.13 -5.63 -3.33
CA GLU A 26 -5.69 -4.77 -4.43
C GLU A 26 -4.96 -3.56 -3.86
N VAL A 27 -3.84 -3.20 -4.49
CA VAL A 27 -3.16 -1.95 -4.16
C VAL A 27 -3.90 -0.83 -4.87
N ALA A 28 -4.62 -0.02 -4.11
CA ALA A 28 -5.40 1.07 -4.69
C ALA A 28 -4.53 2.31 -4.92
N GLN A 29 -3.60 2.58 -4.00
CA GLN A 29 -2.80 3.80 -4.08
C GLN A 29 -1.56 3.67 -3.21
N ILE A 30 -0.47 4.27 -3.66
CA ILE A 30 0.75 4.38 -2.87
C ILE A 30 1.12 5.85 -2.83
N ASN A 31 1.17 6.43 -1.63
CA ASN A 31 1.48 7.84 -1.45
C ASN A 31 2.63 8.00 -0.47
N PRO A 32 3.55 8.94 -0.73
CA PRO A 32 4.55 9.27 0.27
C PRO A 32 3.89 9.98 1.45
N ASP A 33 4.35 9.64 2.65
CA ASP A 33 3.92 10.32 3.85
C ASP A 33 5.06 11.23 4.31
N SER A 34 4.87 12.53 4.14
CA SER A 34 5.89 13.51 4.48
C SER A 34 5.70 13.98 5.92
N PHE A 35 6.77 13.85 6.71
CA PHE A 35 6.76 14.33 8.07
C PHE A 35 7.96 15.25 8.25
N MET A 36 7.73 16.48 8.71
CA MET A 36 8.75 17.51 8.90
C MET A 36 9.61 17.75 7.66
N ASN A 37 8.94 17.83 6.51
CA ASN A 37 9.57 18.06 5.21
C ASN A 37 10.50 16.94 4.76
N GLN A 38 10.34 15.76 5.37
CA GLN A 38 11.09 14.58 4.97
C GLN A 38 10.14 13.44 4.70
N THR A 39 10.40 12.72 3.62
CA THR A 39 9.61 11.54 3.29
C THR A 39 10.30 10.31 3.90
N ALA A 40 9.75 9.82 5.01
CA ALA A 40 10.30 8.68 5.72
C ALA A 40 9.53 7.39 5.44
N TYR A 41 8.26 7.51 5.12
CA TYR A 41 7.38 6.37 4.96
C TYR A 41 6.49 6.57 3.75
N ASP A 42 5.96 5.48 3.24
CA ASP A 42 4.94 5.49 2.20
C ASP A 42 3.67 4.83 2.75
N LEU A 43 2.54 5.37 2.35
CA LEU A 43 1.23 4.84 2.73
C LEU A 43 0.67 4.03 1.56
N ILE A 44 0.44 2.77 1.81
CA ILE A 44 -0.14 1.88 0.80
C ILE A 44 -1.60 1.63 1.17
N SER A 45 -2.50 2.09 0.31
CA SER A 45 -3.93 1.86 0.50
C SER A 45 -4.31 0.55 -0.18
N LEU A 46 -4.85 -0.36 0.61
CA LEU A 46 -5.25 -1.69 0.13
C LEU A 46 -6.76 -1.81 0.17
N ARG A 47 -7.30 -2.47 -0.81
CA ARG A 47 -8.72 -2.77 -0.89
C ARG A 47 -8.90 -4.28 -0.98
N LYS A 48 -9.78 -4.82 -0.14
CA LYS A 48 -10.05 -6.24 -0.13
C LYS A 48 -10.63 -6.68 -1.47
N VAL A 49 -10.09 -7.75 -2.01
CA VAL A 49 -10.62 -8.35 -3.23
C VAL A 49 -11.84 -9.19 -2.84
N GLU A 50 -13.00 -8.83 -3.37
CA GLU A 50 -14.20 -9.60 -3.15
C GLU A 50 -14.31 -10.65 -4.23
N LYS A 51 -14.47 -11.88 -3.79
CA LYS A 51 -14.78 -12.96 -4.69
C LYS A 51 -16.28 -13.01 -4.86
N ASN A 52 -16.73 -12.62 -6.02
CA ASN A 52 -18.10 -12.88 -6.40
C ASN A 52 -18.14 -14.28 -6.97
N GLY A 53 -18.63 -15.13 -6.18
CA GLY A 53 -18.63 -16.41 -6.61
C GLY A 53 -19.37 -17.42 -6.69
#